data_e62cad1fe231b85f33e3233e195fd7d2
#
_entry.id   e62cad1fe231b85f33e3233e195fd7d2
#
_cell.length_a   1.000
_cell.length_b   1.000
_cell.length_c   1.000
_cell.angle_alpha   90.00
_cell.angle_beta   90.00
_cell.angle_gamma   90.00
#
_symmetry.space_group_name_H-M   'P 1'
#
loop_
_entity.id
_entity.type
_entity.pdbx_description
1 polymer ?
#
loop_
_entity_poly.entity_id
_entity_poly.type
_entity_poly.pdbx_seq_one_letter_code
_entity_poly.pdbx_strand_id
1 'polypeptide(L)'
;YDATWPIRTFQPQNPPPKFIFSGEGLPGQARRGEAHDSIVCSGGIVSGGQVRRSILSPRARVNSYAVVEDSILFDGVDVGRYCRVRRAIIDKEVKLPPYTVLGYDTEFDRKRGFTITEGGIVVVSKAEPPETFQAPNPLPH
;
A
#
# COMPACT_ATOMS: atom_id res chain seq x y z
N TYR A 1 6.87 -36.27 -15.86
CA TYR A 1 5.79 -35.49 -15.31
C TYR A 1 5.90 -35.38 -13.79
N ASP A 2 5.75 -34.18 -13.27
CA ASP A 2 5.99 -33.90 -11.84
C ASP A 2 4.71 -33.83 -11.03
N ALA A 3 3.98 -34.93 -10.98
CA ALA A 3 2.82 -35.05 -10.11
C ALA A 3 3.19 -34.81 -8.64
N THR A 4 4.44 -35.02 -8.31
CA THR A 4 4.97 -34.87 -6.95
C THR A 4 5.54 -33.49 -6.67
N TRP A 5 5.44 -32.55 -7.61
CA TRP A 5 6.01 -31.24 -7.46
C TRP A 5 5.36 -30.50 -6.27
N PRO A 6 6.12 -30.15 -5.23
CA PRO A 6 5.53 -29.72 -3.96
C PRO A 6 5.08 -28.27 -3.90
N ILE A 7 5.22 -27.52 -4.96
CA ILE A 7 4.89 -26.07 -4.98
C ILE A 7 3.50 -25.80 -4.43
N ARG A 8 2.53 -26.63 -4.77
CA ARG A 8 1.14 -26.42 -4.35
C ARG A 8 0.93 -26.59 -2.85
N THR A 9 1.78 -27.36 -2.19
CA THR A 9 1.63 -27.63 -0.75
C THR A 9 2.21 -26.51 0.11
N PHE A 10 3.00 -25.61 -0.47
CA PHE A 10 3.65 -24.53 0.24
C PHE A 10 2.96 -23.16 0.03
N GLN A 11 1.90 -23.11 -0.74
CA GLN A 11 1.15 -21.88 -0.90
C GLN A 11 0.32 -21.62 0.36
N PRO A 12 0.49 -20.46 1.02
CA PRO A 12 -0.37 -20.12 2.15
C PRO A 12 -1.82 -19.96 1.67
N GLN A 13 -2.74 -20.52 2.43
CA GLN A 13 -4.16 -20.39 2.11
C GLN A 13 -4.69 -19.09 2.71
N ASN A 14 -4.59 -18.04 1.94
CA ASN A 14 -5.14 -16.76 2.33
C ASN A 14 -6.61 -16.65 1.88
N PRO A 15 -7.46 -15.96 2.64
CA PRO A 15 -8.81 -15.69 2.19
C PRO A 15 -8.79 -14.79 0.95
N PRO A 16 -9.89 -14.76 0.16
CA PRO A 16 -9.97 -13.84 -0.97
C PRO A 16 -9.85 -12.39 -0.52
N PRO A 17 -9.46 -11.47 -1.42
CA PRO A 17 -9.37 -10.06 -1.09
C PRO A 17 -10.71 -9.48 -0.66
N LYS A 18 -10.68 -8.52 0.24
CA LYS A 18 -11.87 -7.86 0.79
C LYS A 18 -11.89 -6.38 0.50
N PHE A 19 -13.08 -5.91 0.13
CA PHE A 19 -13.37 -4.49 -0.09
C PHE A 19 -14.43 -4.07 0.92
N ILE A 20 -14.06 -3.21 1.84
CA ILE A 20 -14.91 -2.87 2.98
C ILE A 20 -15.37 -1.42 2.87
N PHE A 21 -16.65 -1.17 3.16
CA PHE A 21 -17.18 0.18 3.28
C PHE A 21 -16.55 0.89 4.47
N SER A 22 -16.16 2.14 4.26
CA SER A 22 -15.84 3.02 5.37
C SER A 22 -17.16 3.50 5.97
N GLY A 23 -17.44 3.07 7.20
CA GLY A 23 -18.66 3.44 7.90
C GLY A 23 -18.60 4.80 8.59
N GLU A 24 -17.51 5.53 8.44
CA GLU A 24 -17.33 6.84 9.05
C GLU A 24 -17.73 7.94 8.08
N GLY A 25 -18.69 8.74 8.47
CA GLY A 25 -19.15 9.86 7.67
C GLY A 25 -20.63 10.09 7.77
N LEU A 26 -21.09 11.18 7.15
CA LEU A 26 -22.51 11.48 7.03
C LEU A 26 -23.21 10.46 6.14
N PRO A 27 -24.52 10.23 6.31
CA PRO A 27 -25.28 9.37 5.42
C PRO A 27 -25.05 9.77 3.95
N GLY A 28 -24.71 8.81 3.12
CA GLY A 28 -24.39 9.07 1.71
C GLY A 28 -22.91 9.31 1.42
N GLN A 29 -22.06 9.42 2.43
CA GLN A 29 -20.62 9.61 2.27
C GLN A 29 -19.81 8.35 2.55
N ALA A 30 -20.44 7.25 2.84
CA ALA A 30 -19.73 5.98 3.05
C ALA A 30 -18.96 5.60 1.78
N ARG A 31 -17.67 5.37 1.94
CA ARG A 31 -16.82 4.95 0.84
C ARG A 31 -16.56 3.46 0.90
N ARG A 32 -16.84 2.80 -0.19
CA ARG A 32 -16.39 1.43 -0.39
C ARG A 32 -14.92 1.46 -0.81
N GLY A 33 -14.14 0.50 -0.34
CA GLY A 33 -12.80 0.28 -0.86
C GLY A 33 -12.88 -0.04 -2.35
N GLU A 34 -12.02 0.57 -3.15
CA GLU A 34 -12.03 0.43 -4.61
C GLU A 34 -10.64 0.11 -5.14
N ALA A 35 -10.59 -0.77 -6.13
CA ALA A 35 -9.37 -1.04 -6.89
C ALA A 35 -9.69 -0.95 -8.37
N HIS A 36 -8.93 -0.13 -9.10
CA HIS A 36 -9.08 0.09 -10.53
C HIS A 36 -7.79 -0.28 -11.25
N ASP A 37 -7.91 -1.09 -12.31
CA ASP A 37 -6.76 -1.53 -13.10
C ASP A 37 -5.63 -2.07 -12.23
N SER A 38 -5.98 -2.85 -11.20
CA SER A 38 -5.05 -3.29 -10.18
C SER A 38 -5.17 -4.77 -9.90
N ILE A 39 -4.11 -5.35 -9.37
CA ILE A 39 -4.10 -6.73 -8.92
C ILE A 39 -4.09 -6.74 -7.39
N VAL A 40 -5.12 -7.33 -6.82
CA VAL A 40 -5.22 -7.50 -5.36
C VAL A 40 -5.16 -8.98 -5.06
N CYS A 41 -4.08 -9.41 -4.41
CA CYS A 41 -3.85 -10.82 -4.12
C CYS A 41 -4.65 -11.30 -2.91
N SER A 42 -4.68 -12.61 -2.72
CA SER A 42 -5.41 -13.26 -1.61
C SER A 42 -5.05 -12.66 -0.25
N GLY A 43 -6.04 -12.46 0.58
CA GLY A 43 -5.85 -11.87 1.90
C GLY A 43 -5.68 -10.36 1.90
N GLY A 44 -5.66 -9.72 0.74
CA GLY A 44 -5.61 -8.27 0.64
C GLY A 44 -6.92 -7.64 1.11
N ILE A 45 -6.81 -6.48 1.74
CA ILE A 45 -7.97 -5.73 2.26
C ILE A 45 -7.88 -4.29 1.79
N VAL A 46 -8.92 -3.82 1.11
CA VAL A 46 -9.07 -2.41 0.76
C VAL A 46 -10.28 -1.88 1.52
N SER A 47 -10.02 -1.13 2.57
CA SER A 47 -11.06 -0.68 3.50
C SER A 47 -11.31 0.82 3.33
N GLY A 48 -12.20 1.18 2.43
CA GLY A 48 -12.55 2.59 2.19
C GLY A 48 -11.46 3.41 1.51
N GLY A 49 -10.37 2.78 1.08
CA GLY A 49 -9.31 3.41 0.31
C GLY A 49 -9.48 3.25 -1.18
N GLN A 50 -8.59 3.84 -1.94
CA GLN A 50 -8.57 3.72 -3.41
C GLN A 50 -7.23 3.21 -3.87
N VAL A 51 -7.26 2.23 -4.77
CA VAL A 51 -6.07 1.64 -5.38
C VAL A 51 -6.19 1.76 -6.89
N ARG A 52 -5.18 2.29 -7.55
CA ARG A 52 -5.18 2.46 -9.00
C ARG A 52 -3.85 2.00 -9.59
N ARG A 53 -3.94 1.20 -10.64
CA ARG A 53 -2.78 0.73 -11.41
C ARG A 53 -1.65 0.21 -10.51
N SER A 54 -2.02 -0.57 -9.49
CA SER A 54 -1.09 -1.03 -8.48
C SER A 54 -1.20 -2.53 -8.26
N ILE A 55 -0.19 -3.10 -7.63
CA ILE A 55 -0.16 -4.51 -7.27
C ILE A 55 -0.09 -4.60 -5.75
N LEU A 56 -1.09 -5.24 -5.17
CA LEU A 56 -1.13 -5.54 -3.74
C LEU A 56 -0.86 -7.03 -3.55
N SER A 57 0.28 -7.34 -2.97
CA SER A 57 0.68 -8.71 -2.64
C SER A 57 -0.19 -9.26 -1.51
N PRO A 58 -0.08 -10.57 -1.20
CA PRO A 58 -0.93 -11.17 -0.17
C PRO A 58 -0.89 -10.43 1.17
N ARG A 59 -2.04 -10.31 1.81
CA ARG A 59 -2.20 -9.66 3.12
C ARG A 59 -1.86 -8.17 3.16
N ALA A 60 -1.71 -7.52 2.01
CA ALA A 60 -1.56 -6.07 1.98
C ALA A 60 -2.88 -5.40 2.36
N ARG A 61 -2.80 -4.29 3.08
CA ARG A 61 -3.97 -3.58 3.57
C ARG A 61 -3.89 -2.10 3.22
N VAL A 62 -4.98 -1.58 2.66
CA VAL A 62 -5.14 -0.15 2.39
C VAL A 62 -6.31 0.35 3.21
N ASN A 63 -6.03 1.26 4.13
CA ASN A 63 -7.03 1.76 5.07
C ASN A 63 -7.83 2.94 4.51
N SER A 64 -8.80 3.40 5.29
CA SER A 64 -9.76 4.41 4.85
C SER A 64 -9.11 5.70 4.38
N TYR A 65 -9.64 6.23 3.30
CA TYR A 65 -9.20 7.48 2.68
C TYR A 65 -7.75 7.47 2.16
N ALA A 66 -7.07 6.34 2.21
CA ALA A 66 -5.75 6.20 1.59
C ALA A 66 -5.89 6.08 0.08
N VAL A 67 -4.92 6.59 -0.65
CA VAL A 67 -4.85 6.51 -2.11
C VAL A 67 -3.50 5.91 -2.48
N VAL A 68 -3.54 4.83 -3.25
CA VAL A 68 -2.35 4.15 -3.76
C VAL A 68 -2.43 4.12 -5.28
N GLU A 69 -1.44 4.69 -5.94
CA GLU A 69 -1.38 4.76 -7.40
C GLU A 69 -0.02 4.32 -7.92
N ASP A 70 -0.02 3.58 -9.03
CA ASP A 70 1.19 3.18 -9.76
C ASP A 70 2.27 2.58 -8.84
N SER A 71 1.86 1.75 -7.88
CA SER A 71 2.73 1.26 -6.82
C SER A 71 2.67 -0.25 -6.68
N ILE A 72 3.69 -0.80 -6.03
CA ILE A 72 3.75 -2.22 -5.69
C ILE A 72 3.91 -2.33 -4.17
N LEU A 73 2.93 -2.96 -3.53
CA LEU A 73 2.97 -3.23 -2.10
C LEU A 73 3.25 -4.71 -1.89
N PHE A 74 4.36 -5.02 -1.22
CA PHE A 74 4.71 -6.40 -0.94
C PHE A 74 3.90 -6.98 0.22
N ASP A 75 4.13 -8.25 0.53
CA ASP A 75 3.33 -9.01 1.48
C ASP A 75 3.24 -8.32 2.86
N GLY A 76 2.03 -8.22 3.38
CA GLY A 76 1.80 -7.69 4.72
C GLY A 76 1.97 -6.19 4.89
N VAL A 77 2.11 -5.43 3.80
CA VAL A 77 2.20 -3.96 3.88
C VAL A 77 0.88 -3.38 4.36
N ASP A 78 0.96 -2.47 5.32
CA ASP A 78 -0.21 -1.77 5.86
C ASP A 78 -0.10 -0.28 5.55
N VAL A 79 -0.98 0.21 4.67
CA VAL A 79 -1.07 1.63 4.34
C VAL A 79 -2.08 2.28 5.28
N GLY A 80 -1.62 3.16 6.14
CA GLY A 80 -2.46 3.82 7.14
C GLY A 80 -3.51 4.74 6.53
N ARG A 81 -4.41 5.23 7.38
CA ARG A 81 -5.50 6.12 6.95
C ARG A 81 -4.94 7.44 6.40
N TYR A 82 -5.60 7.96 5.37
CA TYR A 82 -5.23 9.22 4.73
C TYR A 82 -3.83 9.26 4.12
N CYS A 83 -3.20 8.11 3.92
CA CYS A 83 -1.92 8.06 3.22
C CYS A 83 -2.11 8.32 1.74
N ARG A 84 -1.08 8.89 1.11
CA ARG A 84 -1.02 9.07 -0.33
C ARG A 84 0.28 8.47 -0.84
N VAL A 85 0.15 7.44 -1.66
CA VAL A 85 1.31 6.71 -2.18
C VAL A 85 1.23 6.73 -3.71
N ARG A 86 2.28 7.15 -4.35
CA ARG A 86 2.38 7.19 -5.80
C ARG A 86 3.77 6.78 -6.25
N ARG A 87 3.82 5.91 -7.26
CA ARG A 87 5.09 5.47 -7.85
C ARG A 87 6.08 4.99 -6.79
N ALA A 88 5.61 4.09 -5.95
CA ALA A 88 6.42 3.56 -4.86
C ALA A 88 6.45 2.03 -4.88
N ILE A 89 7.56 1.49 -4.42
CA ILE A 89 7.71 0.06 -4.14
C ILE A 89 7.95 -0.05 -2.65
N ILE A 90 7.04 -0.72 -1.95
CA ILE A 90 7.08 -0.84 -0.49
C ILE A 90 7.35 -2.28 -0.11
N ASP A 91 8.45 -2.50 0.59
CA ASP A 91 8.90 -3.83 1.00
C ASP A 91 7.93 -4.46 2.01
N LYS A 92 8.03 -5.77 2.15
CA LYS A 92 7.14 -6.57 3.00
C LYS A 92 7.12 -6.10 4.44
N GLU A 93 5.96 -6.23 5.06
CA GLU A 93 5.73 -5.95 6.49
C GLU A 93 5.95 -4.48 6.89
N VAL A 94 6.07 -3.58 5.93
CA VAL A 94 6.18 -2.14 6.22
C VAL A 94 4.80 -1.59 6.59
N LYS A 95 4.75 -0.83 7.67
CA LYS A 95 3.53 -0.15 8.11
C LYS A 95 3.71 1.35 7.96
N LEU A 96 2.92 1.94 7.06
CA LEU A 96 2.93 3.38 6.87
C LEU A 96 2.00 4.03 7.90
N PRO A 97 2.52 4.94 8.73
CA PRO A 97 1.66 5.68 9.66
C PRO A 97 0.59 6.48 8.91
N PRO A 98 -0.52 6.84 9.58
CA PRO A 98 -1.52 7.72 8.97
C PRO A 98 -0.90 9.01 8.44
N TYR A 99 -1.46 9.55 7.36
CA TYR A 99 -1.05 10.78 6.71
C TYR A 99 0.34 10.75 6.07
N THR A 100 0.91 9.59 5.83
CA THR A 100 2.17 9.47 5.11
C THR A 100 1.96 9.78 3.63
N VAL A 101 2.83 10.62 3.06
CA VAL A 101 2.81 10.99 1.64
C VAL A 101 4.11 10.53 1.00
N LEU A 102 4.01 9.72 -0.05
CA LEU A 102 5.16 9.16 -0.77
C LEU A 102 4.98 9.37 -2.27
N GLY A 103 6.04 9.75 -2.95
CA GLY A 103 6.09 9.80 -4.41
C GLY A 103 5.51 11.05 -5.04
N TYR A 104 5.07 12.02 -4.27
CA TYR A 104 4.55 13.30 -4.77
C TYR A 104 5.64 14.36 -4.87
N ASP A 105 6.60 14.33 -3.96
CA ASP A 105 7.78 15.18 -3.99
C ASP A 105 9.02 14.32 -3.76
N THR A 106 9.71 13.99 -4.84
CA THR A 106 10.85 13.08 -4.79
C THR A 106 12.03 13.65 -4.04
N GLU A 107 12.22 14.98 -4.08
CA GLU A 107 13.30 15.59 -3.33
C GLU A 107 13.04 15.56 -1.83
N PHE A 108 11.81 15.80 -1.43
CA PHE A 108 11.41 15.68 -0.04
C PHE A 108 11.58 14.24 0.45
N ASP A 109 11.18 13.28 -0.37
CA ASP A 109 11.33 11.85 -0.03
C ASP A 109 12.81 11.46 0.10
N ARG A 110 13.66 12.00 -0.77
CA ARG A 110 15.11 11.77 -0.68
C ARG A 110 15.70 12.38 0.59
N LYS A 111 15.25 13.55 0.96
CA LYS A 111 15.70 14.21 2.20
C LYS A 111 15.27 13.44 3.45
N ARG A 112 14.12 12.77 3.41
CA ARG A 112 13.68 11.92 4.51
C ARG A 112 14.48 10.62 4.62
N GLY A 113 15.27 10.27 3.63
CA GLY A 113 16.10 9.08 3.64
C GLY A 113 15.62 7.94 2.76
N PHE A 114 14.53 8.10 2.03
CA PHE A 114 14.08 7.08 1.10
C PHE A 114 14.97 7.00 -0.14
N THR A 115 15.09 5.80 -0.69
CA THR A 115 15.82 5.60 -1.94
C THR A 115 14.90 5.97 -3.11
N ILE A 116 15.42 6.80 -4.02
CA ILE A 116 14.70 7.17 -5.24
C ILE A 116 15.49 6.63 -6.43
N THR A 117 14.81 5.89 -7.31
CA THR A 117 15.43 5.38 -8.52
C THR A 117 15.58 6.49 -9.56
N GLU A 118 16.36 6.23 -10.62
CA GLU A 118 16.52 7.17 -11.73
C GLU A 118 15.17 7.52 -12.37
N GLY A 119 14.25 6.57 -12.40
CA GLY A 119 12.90 6.79 -12.92
C GLY A 119 11.96 7.52 -11.98
N GLY A 120 12.42 7.93 -10.80
CA GLY A 120 11.60 8.65 -9.84
C GLY A 120 10.69 7.75 -8.99
N ILE A 121 11.02 6.47 -8.85
CA ILE A 121 10.27 5.54 -8.03
C ILE A 121 10.84 5.54 -6.61
N VAL A 122 9.98 5.73 -5.64
CA VAL A 122 10.35 5.69 -4.22
C VAL A 122 10.42 4.24 -3.76
N VAL A 123 11.53 3.86 -3.15
CA VAL A 123 11.69 2.51 -2.59
C VAL A 123 11.72 2.61 -1.07
N VAL A 124 10.79 1.93 -0.42
CA VAL A 124 10.68 1.90 1.04
C VAL A 124 11.13 0.53 1.52
N SER A 125 12.24 0.48 2.23
CA SER A 125 12.81 -0.75 2.76
C SER A 125 12.17 -1.13 4.08
N LYS A 126 12.12 -2.42 4.35
CA LYS A 126 11.69 -2.94 5.65
C LYS A 126 12.52 -2.38 6.83
N ALA A 127 13.76 -2.00 6.55
CA ALA A 127 14.68 -1.49 7.56
C ALA A 127 14.56 0.02 7.79
N GLU A 128 13.61 0.71 7.14
CA GLU A 128 13.46 2.15 7.34
C GLU A 128 13.10 2.47 8.80
N PRO A 129 13.84 3.40 9.43
CA PRO A 129 13.53 3.76 10.81
C PRO A 129 12.20 4.52 10.90
N PRO A 130 11.47 4.36 11.99
CA PRO A 130 10.17 5.02 12.16
C PRO A 130 10.20 6.53 12.00
N GLU A 131 11.29 7.17 12.34
CA GLU A 131 11.46 8.62 12.23
C GLU A 131 11.34 9.11 10.79
N THR A 132 11.69 8.27 9.83
CA THR A 132 11.61 8.62 8.42
C THR A 132 10.18 8.98 8.00
N PHE A 133 9.18 8.32 8.60
CA PHE A 133 7.78 8.55 8.30
C PHE A 133 7.18 9.74 9.06
N GLN A 134 7.84 10.22 10.11
CA GLN A 134 7.32 11.26 10.99
C GLN A 134 7.66 12.67 10.52
N ALA A 135 8.45 12.79 9.47
CA ALA A 135 8.76 14.11 8.91
C ALA A 135 7.48 14.80 8.41
N PRO A 136 7.41 16.13 8.48
CA PRO A 136 6.23 16.85 8.00
C PRO A 136 5.93 16.54 6.54
N ASN A 137 4.66 16.34 6.23
CA ASN A 137 4.23 16.06 4.86
C ASN A 137 4.22 17.34 4.03
N PRO A 138 4.70 17.29 2.78
CA PRO A 138 4.75 18.47 1.91
C PRO A 138 3.39 18.86 1.33
N LEU A 139 2.40 17.97 1.42
CA LEU A 139 1.07 18.19 0.83
C LEU A 139 0.02 18.43 1.92
N PRO A 140 -0.93 19.34 1.70
CA PRO A 140 -2.05 19.51 2.60
C PRO A 140 -2.97 18.30 2.52
N HIS A 141 -3.62 17.99 3.61
CA HIS A 141 -4.57 16.88 3.72
C HIS A 141 -6.02 17.34 3.64
#